data_1043ccd79d869b88aa7675820e4013a9
#
_entry.id   1043ccd79d869b88aa7675820e4013a9
#
_cell.length_a   1.000
_cell.length_b   1.000
_cell.length_c   1.000
_cell.angle_alpha   90.00
_cell.angle_beta   90.00
_cell.angle_gamma   90.00
#
_symmetry.space_group_name_H-M   'P 1'
#
loop_
_entity.id
_entity.type
_entity.pdbx_description
1 polymer ?
#
loop_
_entity_poly.entity_id
_entity_poly.type
_entity_poly.pdbx_seq_one_letter_code
_entity_poly.pdbx_strand_id
1 'polypeptide(L)'
;LDVTDAAQIRAAAQRVESLDVLINNAGVALYDDLTDPAVLEQHLRVNLFGPYAVTQAFLPLLTRSRGALVNNLSVNALAPLPIIPAYSVSKAAAFNLTQSLRVLLAERGVTVHAVLTGPVDTDMTRGLDIPKSAPDSVARAVFEGLEEGQEDIFPDPLSQSIAQNWGGGAAKALERQYAALAQPQPAT
;
A
#
# COMPACT_ATOMS: atom_id res chain seq x y z
N LEU A 1 -3.52 0.49 17.85
CA LEU A 1 -2.26 -0.13 17.49
C LEU A 1 -1.32 0.95 16.92
N ASP A 2 -0.18 1.14 17.57
CA ASP A 2 0.93 1.91 17.01
C ASP A 2 1.78 0.98 16.12
N VAL A 3 1.81 1.26 14.83
CA VAL A 3 2.54 0.45 13.83
C VAL A 3 4.06 0.62 13.92
N THR A 4 4.55 1.52 14.77
CA THR A 4 5.97 1.70 15.04
C THR A 4 6.43 0.96 16.31
N ASP A 5 5.49 0.36 17.04
CA ASP A 5 5.76 -0.42 18.27
C ASP A 5 5.67 -1.92 17.99
N ALA A 6 6.83 -2.56 17.94
CA ALA A 6 6.92 -4.00 17.68
C ALA A 6 6.24 -4.87 18.75
N ALA A 7 6.14 -4.40 20.01
CA ALA A 7 5.46 -5.16 21.06
C ALA A 7 3.94 -5.14 20.88
N GLN A 8 3.38 -3.97 20.55
CA GLN A 8 1.96 -3.85 20.23
C GLN A 8 1.57 -4.67 18.97
N ILE A 9 2.42 -4.66 17.94
CA ILE A 9 2.19 -5.44 16.73
C ILE A 9 2.12 -6.95 17.05
N ARG A 10 3.11 -7.47 17.81
CA ARG A 10 3.12 -8.87 18.22
C ARG A 10 1.91 -9.23 19.08
N ALA A 11 1.57 -8.38 20.05
CA ALA A 11 0.41 -8.60 20.92
C ALA A 11 -0.90 -8.62 20.12
N ALA A 12 -1.04 -7.74 19.11
CA ALA A 12 -2.20 -7.73 18.23
C ALA A 12 -2.29 -9.03 17.41
N ALA A 13 -1.19 -9.48 16.80
CA ALA A 13 -1.16 -10.71 16.00
C ALA A 13 -1.49 -11.96 16.84
N GLN A 14 -1.08 -12.01 18.10
CA GLN A 14 -1.39 -13.13 19.01
C GLN A 14 -2.88 -13.22 19.41
N ARG A 15 -3.64 -12.14 19.28
CA ARG A 15 -5.06 -12.07 19.65
C ARG A 15 -6.00 -12.43 18.50
N VAL A 16 -5.48 -12.54 17.30
CA VAL A 16 -6.27 -12.85 16.09
C VAL A 16 -6.12 -14.33 15.75
N GLU A 17 -7.23 -15.04 15.70
CA GLU A 17 -7.25 -16.49 15.42
C GLU A 17 -7.25 -16.79 13.92
N SER A 18 -7.98 -15.99 13.14
CA SER A 18 -8.09 -16.10 11.67
C SER A 18 -8.09 -14.72 11.05
N LEU A 19 -7.58 -14.62 9.82
CA LEU A 19 -7.49 -13.35 9.11
C LEU A 19 -7.58 -13.58 7.60
N ASP A 20 -8.65 -13.10 6.99
CA ASP A 20 -8.85 -13.19 5.54
C ASP A 20 -8.30 -11.97 4.79
N VAL A 21 -8.39 -10.79 5.41
CA VAL A 21 -7.90 -9.53 4.81
C VAL A 21 -7.13 -8.72 5.84
N LEU A 22 -5.90 -8.36 5.51
CA LEU A 22 -5.10 -7.39 6.27
C LEU A 22 -5.02 -6.07 5.50
N ILE A 23 -5.51 -4.99 6.11
CA ILE A 23 -5.44 -3.65 5.52
C ILE A 23 -4.44 -2.80 6.31
N ASN A 24 -3.29 -2.49 5.72
CA ASN A 24 -2.35 -1.50 6.22
C ASN A 24 -2.81 -0.10 5.81
N ASN A 25 -3.48 0.58 6.74
CA ASN A 25 -4.07 1.91 6.51
C ASN A 25 -3.36 3.03 7.29
N ALA A 26 -2.63 2.71 8.36
CA ALA A 26 -1.93 3.71 9.14
C ALA A 26 -0.93 4.51 8.30
N GLY A 27 -0.92 5.83 8.46
CA GLY A 27 -0.02 6.70 7.70
C GLY A 27 0.06 8.11 8.28
N VAL A 28 1.14 8.79 7.96
CA VAL A 28 1.35 10.21 8.28
C VAL A 28 1.75 10.98 7.02
N ALA A 29 1.35 12.25 6.95
CA ALA A 29 1.77 13.19 5.93
C ALA A 29 2.07 14.53 6.61
N LEU A 30 3.31 14.95 6.56
CA LEU A 30 3.79 16.22 7.12
C LEU A 30 4.30 17.09 5.97
N TYR A 31 4.08 18.39 6.07
CA TYR A 31 4.71 19.35 5.15
C TYR A 31 6.21 19.39 5.39
N ASP A 32 7.00 19.35 4.34
CA ASP A 32 8.45 19.35 4.39
C ASP A 32 9.06 19.87 3.08
N ASP A 33 10.37 20.09 3.09
CA ASP A 33 11.19 20.50 1.94
C ASP A 33 12.46 19.64 1.81
N LEU A 34 12.50 18.49 2.50
CA LEU A 34 13.65 17.58 2.62
C LEU A 34 14.90 18.15 3.31
N THR A 35 14.80 19.29 3.98
CA THR A 35 15.94 19.86 4.72
C THR A 35 16.13 19.22 6.09
N ASP A 36 15.06 18.68 6.70
CA ASP A 36 15.09 17.97 7.98
C ASP A 36 15.01 16.45 7.77
N PRO A 37 16.11 15.69 7.99
CA PRO A 37 16.11 14.24 7.85
C PRO A 37 15.15 13.53 8.83
N ALA A 38 14.83 14.14 9.98
CA ALA A 38 13.93 13.53 10.95
C ALA A 38 12.51 13.41 10.40
N VAL A 39 12.06 14.33 9.56
CA VAL A 39 10.75 14.29 8.90
C VAL A 39 10.69 13.11 7.92
N LEU A 40 11.75 12.91 7.12
CA LEU A 40 11.85 11.75 6.22
C LEU A 40 11.87 10.42 7.00
N GLU A 41 12.65 10.35 8.08
CA GLU A 41 12.71 9.17 8.95
C GLU A 41 11.34 8.84 9.57
N GLN A 42 10.60 9.86 10.02
CA GLN A 42 9.26 9.68 10.57
C GLN A 42 8.28 9.11 9.53
N HIS A 43 8.31 9.63 8.30
CA HIS A 43 7.49 9.10 7.21
C HIS A 43 7.85 7.66 6.89
N LEU A 44 9.13 7.33 6.76
CA LEU A 44 9.58 5.96 6.50
C LEU A 44 9.20 5.01 7.63
N ARG A 45 9.33 5.44 8.88
CA ARG A 45 8.99 4.63 10.06
C ARG A 45 7.51 4.22 10.04
N VAL A 46 6.60 5.17 9.77
CA VAL A 46 5.15 4.90 9.81
C VAL A 46 4.67 4.31 8.49
N ASN A 47 5.04 4.91 7.34
CA ASN A 47 4.42 4.58 6.04
C ASN A 47 5.07 3.38 5.34
N LEU A 48 6.30 2.99 5.72
CA LEU A 48 7.03 1.88 5.12
C LEU A 48 7.29 0.76 6.13
N PHE A 49 8.06 1.05 7.19
CA PHE A 49 8.45 0.02 8.15
C PHE A 49 7.29 -0.47 9.01
N GLY A 50 6.30 0.38 9.29
CA GLY A 50 5.06 -0.01 9.96
C GLY A 50 4.30 -1.09 9.20
N PRO A 51 3.85 -0.83 7.96
CA PRO A 51 3.20 -1.85 7.11
C PRO A 51 4.03 -3.11 6.92
N TYR A 52 5.35 -2.99 6.76
CA TYR A 52 6.24 -4.13 6.67
C TYR A 52 6.19 -4.98 7.95
N ALA A 53 6.37 -4.37 9.12
CA ALA A 53 6.37 -5.09 10.41
C ALA A 53 5.01 -5.74 10.71
N VAL A 54 3.91 -5.02 10.45
CA VAL A 54 2.55 -5.56 10.60
C VAL A 54 2.34 -6.74 9.65
N THR A 55 2.71 -6.60 8.38
CA THR A 55 2.61 -7.70 7.40
C THR A 55 3.37 -8.94 7.87
N GLN A 56 4.63 -8.80 8.34
CA GLN A 56 5.41 -9.94 8.81
C GLN A 56 4.75 -10.64 10.01
N ALA A 57 4.18 -9.88 10.95
CA ALA A 57 3.53 -10.44 12.14
C ALA A 57 2.24 -11.21 11.80
N PHE A 58 1.47 -10.75 10.81
CA PHE A 58 0.20 -11.36 10.41
C PHE A 58 0.32 -12.35 9.25
N LEU A 59 1.47 -12.44 8.59
CA LEU A 59 1.69 -13.30 7.42
C LEU A 59 1.34 -14.78 7.66
N PRO A 60 1.64 -15.40 8.82
CA PRO A 60 1.23 -16.78 9.07
C PRO A 60 -0.29 -16.99 9.02
N LEU A 61 -1.07 -15.98 9.46
CA LEU A 61 -2.54 -16.02 9.42
C LEU A 61 -3.04 -15.90 7.97
N LEU A 62 -2.55 -14.91 7.22
CA LEU A 62 -2.88 -14.73 5.81
C LEU A 62 -2.53 -15.95 4.96
N THR A 63 -1.37 -16.56 5.21
CA THR A 63 -0.97 -17.78 4.49
C THR A 63 -1.92 -18.96 4.76
N ARG A 64 -2.41 -19.11 6.01
CA ARG A 64 -3.38 -20.18 6.34
C ARG A 64 -4.72 -19.98 5.65
N SER A 65 -5.22 -18.75 5.60
CA SER A 65 -6.49 -18.41 4.95
C SER A 65 -6.40 -18.30 3.43
N ARG A 66 -5.18 -18.19 2.88
CA ARG A 66 -4.92 -17.75 1.50
C ARG A 66 -5.58 -16.39 1.23
N GLY A 67 -5.46 -15.49 2.21
CA GLY A 67 -6.14 -14.21 2.25
C GLY A 67 -5.50 -13.12 1.40
N ALA A 68 -5.94 -11.89 1.65
CA ALA A 68 -5.50 -10.69 0.93
C ALA A 68 -4.72 -9.71 1.83
N LEU A 69 -3.62 -9.17 1.33
CA LEU A 69 -2.89 -8.04 1.88
C LEU A 69 -3.21 -6.79 1.08
N VAL A 70 -3.68 -5.76 1.75
CA VAL A 70 -4.02 -4.46 1.14
C VAL A 70 -3.15 -3.38 1.75
N ASN A 71 -2.37 -2.69 0.95
CA ASN A 71 -1.59 -1.54 1.37
C ASN A 71 -2.24 -0.24 0.86
N ASN A 72 -2.72 0.60 1.79
CA ASN A 72 -3.27 1.92 1.46
C ASN A 72 -2.12 2.90 1.22
N LEU A 73 -1.90 3.19 -0.04
CA LEU A 73 -0.82 4.04 -0.54
C LEU A 73 -1.36 5.43 -0.95
N SER A 74 -0.85 5.94 -2.05
CA SER A 74 -1.27 7.22 -2.64
C SER A 74 -0.83 7.28 -4.10
N VAL A 75 -1.50 8.08 -4.91
CA VAL A 75 -1.01 8.47 -6.26
C VAL A 75 0.37 9.16 -6.18
N ASN A 76 0.71 9.75 -5.02
CA ASN A 76 2.02 10.33 -4.77
C ASN A 76 3.15 9.27 -4.69
N ALA A 77 2.82 7.99 -4.68
CA ALA A 77 3.79 6.91 -4.88
C ALA A 77 4.30 6.85 -6.33
N LEU A 78 3.54 7.35 -7.28
CA LEU A 78 3.86 7.34 -8.72
C LEU A 78 4.58 8.61 -9.17
N ALA A 79 4.29 9.74 -8.51
CA ALA A 79 4.93 11.02 -8.77
C ALA A 79 4.95 11.88 -7.50
N PRO A 80 6.04 12.59 -7.20
CA PRO A 80 6.15 13.35 -5.96
C PRO A 80 5.27 14.61 -5.99
N LEU A 81 4.62 14.91 -4.86
CA LEU A 81 3.97 16.19 -4.61
C LEU A 81 4.97 17.10 -3.89
N PRO A 82 5.38 18.26 -4.48
CA PRO A 82 6.52 19.05 -3.99
C PRO A 82 6.38 19.63 -2.58
N ILE A 83 5.16 19.75 -2.05
CA ILE A 83 4.91 20.29 -0.71
C ILE A 83 4.99 19.21 0.40
N ILE A 84 5.05 17.94 0.04
CA ILE A 84 5.19 16.77 0.93
C ILE A 84 6.13 15.72 0.31
N PRO A 85 7.37 16.09 -0.06
CA PRO A 85 8.25 15.18 -0.78
C PRO A 85 8.67 13.97 0.05
N ALA A 86 8.91 14.08 1.35
CA ALA A 86 9.22 12.95 2.22
C ALA A 86 8.07 11.94 2.31
N TYR A 87 6.81 12.41 2.34
CA TYR A 87 5.64 11.56 2.21
C TYR A 87 5.67 10.78 0.90
N SER A 88 5.89 11.48 -0.22
CA SER A 88 5.93 10.86 -1.55
C SER A 88 7.02 9.79 -1.66
N VAL A 89 8.22 10.07 -1.13
CA VAL A 89 9.32 9.08 -1.04
C VAL A 89 8.88 7.85 -0.24
N SER A 90 8.23 8.03 0.91
CA SER A 90 7.78 6.92 1.74
C SER A 90 6.72 6.06 1.04
N LYS A 91 5.79 6.70 0.32
CA LYS A 91 4.73 5.99 -0.44
C LYS A 91 5.28 5.29 -1.68
N ALA A 92 6.28 5.86 -2.36
CA ALA A 92 6.97 5.20 -3.46
C ALA A 92 7.73 3.95 -3.00
N ALA A 93 8.44 4.04 -1.87
CA ALA A 93 9.10 2.90 -1.26
C ALA A 93 8.11 1.80 -0.83
N ALA A 94 6.98 2.19 -0.20
CA ALA A 94 5.93 1.25 0.18
C ALA A 94 5.23 0.62 -1.02
N PHE A 95 5.10 1.33 -2.15
CA PHE A 95 4.56 0.76 -3.38
C PHE A 95 5.50 -0.28 -3.97
N ASN A 96 6.80 -0.01 -4.05
CA ASN A 96 7.77 -1.00 -4.51
C ASN A 96 7.81 -2.23 -3.60
N LEU A 97 7.72 -2.03 -2.26
CA LEU A 97 7.57 -3.13 -1.30
C LEU A 97 6.30 -3.96 -1.60
N THR A 98 5.17 -3.32 -1.90
CA THR A 98 3.91 -3.98 -2.22
C THR A 98 4.03 -4.85 -3.47
N GLN A 99 4.64 -4.34 -4.54
CA GLN A 99 4.92 -5.09 -5.75
C GLN A 99 5.84 -6.29 -5.49
N SER A 100 6.89 -6.11 -4.67
CA SER A 100 7.78 -7.19 -4.27
C SER A 100 7.07 -8.28 -3.47
N LEU A 101 6.22 -7.90 -2.50
CA LEU A 101 5.42 -8.83 -1.72
C LEU A 101 4.43 -9.61 -2.60
N ARG A 102 3.86 -8.99 -3.62
CA ARG A 102 2.96 -9.64 -4.58
C ARG A 102 3.60 -10.87 -5.21
N VAL A 103 4.83 -10.73 -5.69
CA VAL A 103 5.59 -11.84 -6.28
C VAL A 103 5.96 -12.89 -5.23
N LEU A 104 6.51 -12.46 -4.08
CA LEU A 104 7.03 -13.35 -3.05
C LEU A 104 5.94 -14.16 -2.33
N LEU A 105 4.70 -13.64 -2.28
CA LEU A 105 3.60 -14.29 -1.57
C LEU A 105 2.64 -15.06 -2.48
N ALA A 106 2.80 -14.97 -3.80
CA ALA A 106 1.93 -15.65 -4.78
C ALA A 106 1.89 -17.17 -4.55
N GLU A 107 3.04 -17.81 -4.35
CA GLU A 107 3.12 -19.25 -4.10
C GLU A 107 2.49 -19.68 -2.76
N ARG A 108 2.35 -18.74 -1.83
CA ARG A 108 1.66 -18.95 -0.55
C ARG A 108 0.14 -18.75 -0.66
N GLY A 109 -0.35 -18.40 -1.85
CA GLY A 109 -1.75 -18.14 -2.13
C GLY A 109 -2.27 -16.82 -1.54
N VAL A 110 -1.38 -15.91 -1.10
CA VAL A 110 -1.76 -14.59 -0.57
C VAL A 110 -1.77 -13.58 -1.72
N THR A 111 -2.92 -12.93 -1.95
CA THR A 111 -3.01 -11.83 -2.91
C THR A 111 -2.53 -10.52 -2.29
N VAL A 112 -1.92 -9.64 -3.09
CA VAL A 112 -1.37 -8.37 -2.58
C VAL A 112 -1.81 -7.21 -3.46
N HIS A 113 -2.49 -6.27 -2.85
CA HIS A 113 -3.17 -5.16 -3.50
C HIS A 113 -2.57 -3.81 -3.07
N ALA A 114 -2.27 -2.96 -4.04
CA ALA A 114 -1.87 -1.58 -3.82
C ALA A 114 -3.09 -0.66 -4.02
N VAL A 115 -3.46 0.13 -3.02
CA VAL A 115 -4.52 1.13 -3.15
C VAL A 115 -3.87 2.49 -3.39
N LEU A 116 -4.05 3.06 -4.57
CA LEU A 116 -3.41 4.29 -5.01
C LEU A 116 -4.45 5.44 -4.96
N THR A 117 -4.71 5.94 -3.74
CA THR A 117 -5.71 6.98 -3.51
C THR A 117 -5.22 8.37 -3.91
N GLY A 118 -6.13 9.18 -4.45
CA GLY A 118 -6.05 10.65 -4.44
C GLY A 118 -6.43 11.24 -3.08
N PRO A 119 -6.81 12.54 -3.01
CA PRO A 119 -7.25 13.18 -1.78
C PRO A 119 -8.57 12.62 -1.27
N VAL A 120 -8.59 12.20 -0.01
CA VAL A 120 -9.79 11.72 0.70
C VAL A 120 -10.14 12.72 1.80
N ASP A 121 -11.42 12.98 2.04
CA ASP A 121 -11.89 13.93 3.06
C ASP A 121 -11.73 13.33 4.46
N THR A 122 -10.56 13.57 5.05
CA THR A 122 -10.12 13.07 6.35
C THR A 122 -9.39 14.17 7.12
N ASP A 123 -9.01 13.89 8.35
CA ASP A 123 -8.19 14.80 9.16
C ASP A 123 -6.86 15.15 8.48
N MET A 124 -6.26 14.21 7.73
CA MET A 124 -5.00 14.42 7.01
C MET A 124 -5.12 15.51 5.95
N THR A 125 -6.27 15.68 5.33
CA THR A 125 -6.53 16.66 4.27
C THR A 125 -7.35 17.86 4.75
N ARG A 126 -7.57 17.97 6.09
CA ARG A 126 -8.30 19.08 6.69
C ARG A 126 -7.61 20.40 6.35
N GLY A 127 -8.41 21.39 5.92
CA GLY A 127 -7.91 22.72 5.56
C GLY A 127 -7.35 22.84 4.15
N LEU A 128 -7.24 21.75 3.40
CA LEU A 128 -6.92 21.84 1.97
C LEU A 128 -8.19 22.11 1.16
N ASP A 129 -8.17 23.17 0.38
CA ASP A 129 -9.26 23.54 -0.55
C ASP A 129 -9.02 22.89 -1.92
N ILE A 130 -9.22 21.58 -1.98
CA ILE A 130 -9.08 20.76 -3.17
C ILE A 130 -10.24 19.77 -3.27
N PRO A 131 -10.60 19.26 -4.46
CA PRO A 131 -11.56 18.17 -4.59
C PRO A 131 -11.11 16.95 -3.80
N LYS A 132 -12.01 16.40 -2.98
CA LYS A 132 -11.75 15.23 -2.12
C LYS A 132 -12.86 14.21 -2.30
N SER A 133 -12.51 12.93 -2.24
CA SER A 133 -13.49 11.86 -2.23
C SER A 133 -13.94 11.53 -0.82
N ALA A 134 -15.20 11.13 -0.67
CA ALA A 134 -15.72 10.69 0.63
C ALA A 134 -15.07 9.37 1.05
N PRO A 135 -14.70 9.20 2.35
CA PRO A 135 -14.09 7.95 2.85
C PRO A 135 -14.89 6.70 2.52
N ASP A 136 -16.21 6.75 2.64
CA ASP A 136 -17.10 5.61 2.38
C ASP A 136 -17.08 5.19 0.89
N SER A 137 -16.99 6.15 -0.03
CA SER A 137 -16.90 5.85 -1.46
C SER A 137 -15.56 5.19 -1.81
N VAL A 138 -14.47 5.68 -1.22
CA VAL A 138 -13.13 5.09 -1.38
C VAL A 138 -13.09 3.68 -0.80
N ALA A 139 -13.61 3.47 0.41
CA ALA A 139 -13.65 2.16 1.05
C ALA A 139 -14.43 1.15 0.19
N ARG A 140 -15.60 1.54 -0.33
CA ARG A 140 -16.40 0.69 -1.22
C ARG A 140 -15.63 0.29 -2.47
N ALA A 141 -15.03 1.25 -3.17
CA ALA A 141 -14.24 0.98 -4.37
C ALA A 141 -13.00 0.09 -4.09
N VAL A 142 -12.41 0.18 -2.89
CA VAL A 142 -11.34 -0.72 -2.48
C VAL A 142 -11.85 -2.16 -2.35
N PHE A 143 -13.00 -2.39 -1.73
CA PHE A 143 -13.57 -3.75 -1.61
C PHE A 143 -14.03 -4.30 -2.97
N GLU A 144 -14.62 -3.47 -3.83
CA GLU A 144 -14.95 -3.86 -5.21
C GLU A 144 -13.70 -4.28 -5.99
N GLY A 145 -12.61 -3.50 -5.90
CA GLY A 145 -11.33 -3.85 -6.54
C GLY A 145 -10.71 -5.14 -5.98
N LEU A 146 -10.89 -5.41 -4.69
CA LEU A 146 -10.47 -6.68 -4.08
C LEU A 146 -11.25 -7.87 -4.62
N GLU A 147 -12.58 -7.76 -4.70
CA GLU A 147 -13.46 -8.80 -5.25
C GLU A 147 -13.15 -9.10 -6.72
N GLU A 148 -12.77 -8.07 -7.49
CA GLU A 148 -12.35 -8.18 -8.89
C GLU A 148 -10.90 -8.67 -9.04
N GLY A 149 -10.13 -8.83 -7.96
CA GLY A 149 -8.74 -9.27 -7.98
C GLY A 149 -7.78 -8.23 -8.58
N GLN A 150 -8.11 -6.94 -8.51
CA GLN A 150 -7.26 -5.87 -9.03
C GLN A 150 -5.97 -5.77 -8.22
N GLU A 151 -4.82 -5.85 -8.86
CA GLU A 151 -3.50 -5.69 -8.22
C GLU A 151 -3.26 -4.25 -7.73
N ASP A 152 -3.63 -3.27 -8.54
CA ASP A 152 -3.50 -1.84 -8.28
C ASP A 152 -4.90 -1.21 -8.39
N ILE A 153 -5.43 -0.75 -7.24
CA ILE A 153 -6.78 -0.22 -7.09
C ILE A 153 -6.72 1.31 -7.06
N PHE A 154 -7.51 1.95 -7.92
CA PHE A 154 -7.61 3.40 -8.05
C PHE A 154 -9.03 3.82 -7.66
N PRO A 155 -9.29 4.12 -6.36
CA PRO A 155 -10.64 4.13 -5.80
C PRO A 155 -11.40 5.45 -5.93
N ASP A 156 -10.82 6.48 -6.54
CA ASP A 156 -11.38 7.82 -6.61
C ASP A 156 -11.20 8.45 -8.00
N PRO A 157 -11.96 9.51 -8.34
CA PRO A 157 -11.93 10.11 -9.68
C PRO A 157 -10.56 10.60 -10.14
N LEU A 158 -9.72 11.13 -9.21
CA LEU A 158 -8.37 11.57 -9.56
C LEU A 158 -7.50 10.36 -9.92
N SER A 159 -7.47 9.36 -9.06
CA SER A 159 -6.66 8.16 -9.28
C SER A 159 -7.14 7.36 -10.50
N GLN A 160 -8.45 7.28 -10.76
CA GLN A 160 -9.01 6.62 -11.95
C GLN A 160 -8.53 7.24 -13.27
N SER A 161 -8.29 8.56 -13.30
CA SER A 161 -7.71 9.20 -14.48
C SER A 161 -6.30 8.70 -14.81
N ILE A 162 -5.56 8.26 -13.80
CA ILE A 162 -4.22 7.66 -13.92
C ILE A 162 -4.32 6.20 -14.35
N ALA A 163 -5.30 5.47 -13.81
CA ALA A 163 -5.53 4.05 -14.08
C ALA A 163 -5.66 3.72 -15.57
N GLN A 164 -6.28 4.61 -16.34
CA GLN A 164 -6.51 4.43 -17.78
C GLN A 164 -5.22 4.13 -18.58
N ASN A 165 -4.08 4.68 -18.14
CA ASN A 165 -2.79 4.49 -18.80
C ASN A 165 -1.82 3.61 -17.99
N TRP A 166 -2.16 3.27 -16.75
CA TRP A 166 -1.28 2.55 -15.84
C TRP A 166 -1.03 1.11 -16.29
N GLY A 167 -2.08 0.35 -16.55
CA GLY A 167 -2.00 -1.08 -16.89
C GLY A 167 -1.21 -1.40 -18.15
N GLY A 168 -1.15 -0.47 -19.12
CA GLY A 168 -0.36 -0.55 -20.37
C GLY A 168 0.98 0.18 -20.30
N GLY A 169 1.31 0.84 -19.18
CA GLY A 169 2.52 1.65 -19.05
C GLY A 169 3.80 0.82 -18.91
N ALA A 170 4.95 1.44 -19.23
CA ALA A 170 6.25 0.77 -19.21
C ALA A 170 6.63 0.22 -17.82
N ALA A 171 6.28 0.93 -16.74
CA ALA A 171 6.54 0.49 -15.38
C ALA A 171 5.81 -0.81 -15.05
N LYS A 172 4.51 -0.92 -15.40
CA LYS A 172 3.73 -2.14 -15.18
C LYS A 172 4.17 -3.30 -16.09
N ALA A 173 4.61 -3.00 -17.31
CA ALA A 173 5.19 -3.99 -18.20
C ALA A 173 6.49 -4.57 -17.61
N LEU A 174 7.36 -3.72 -17.04
CA LEU A 174 8.59 -4.16 -16.39
C LEU A 174 8.32 -4.97 -15.12
N GLU A 175 7.36 -4.57 -14.29
CA GLU A 175 6.91 -5.34 -13.11
C GLU A 175 6.54 -6.78 -13.51
N ARG A 176 5.72 -6.93 -14.57
CA ARG A 176 5.31 -8.26 -15.08
C ARG A 176 6.49 -9.08 -15.59
N GLN A 177 7.46 -8.44 -16.28
CA GLN A 177 8.68 -9.14 -16.73
C GLN A 177 9.49 -9.64 -15.54
N TYR A 178 9.66 -8.84 -14.49
CA TYR A 178 10.41 -9.24 -13.29
C TYR A 178 9.68 -10.33 -12.49
N ALA A 179 8.36 -10.27 -12.42
CA ALA A 179 7.56 -11.31 -11.78
C ALA A 179 7.75 -12.68 -12.45
N ALA A 180 7.89 -12.70 -13.77
CA ALA A 180 8.14 -13.93 -14.52
C ALA A 180 9.51 -14.57 -14.20
N LEU A 181 10.51 -13.79 -13.76
CA LEU A 181 11.83 -14.31 -13.36
C LEU A 181 11.79 -15.05 -12.01
N ALA A 182 10.77 -14.79 -11.17
CA ALA A 182 10.63 -15.44 -9.88
C ALA A 182 9.87 -16.78 -9.94
N GLN A 183 9.30 -17.13 -11.10
CA GLN A 183 8.65 -18.42 -11.30
C GLN A 183 9.72 -19.51 -11.49
N PRO A 184 9.57 -20.70 -10.86
CA PRO A 184 10.49 -21.81 -11.11
C PRO A 184 10.51 -22.12 -12.61
N GLN A 185 11.70 -22.10 -13.23
CA GLN A 185 11.83 -22.58 -14.61
C GLN A 185 11.46 -24.07 -14.63
N PRO A 186 10.67 -24.55 -15.60
CA PRO A 186 10.41 -25.96 -15.75
C PRO A 186 11.75 -26.67 -15.88
N ALA A 187 11.96 -27.71 -15.07
CA ALA A 187 13.16 -28.54 -15.15
C ALA A 187 13.28 -29.07 -16.59
N THR A 188 14.36 -28.69 -17.29
CA THR A 188 14.74 -29.17 -18.61
C THR A 188 15.22 -30.63 -18.54
#